data_4943f5c362fa23e375e908b0866c6269
#
_entry.id   4943f5c362fa23e375e908b0866c6269
#
_cell.length_a   1.000
_cell.length_b   1.000
_cell.length_c   1.000
_cell.angle_alpha   90.00
_cell.angle_beta   90.00
_cell.angle_gamma   90.00
#
_symmetry.space_group_name_H-M   'P 1'
#
loop_
_entity.id
_entity.type
_entity.pdbx_description
1 polymer ?
#
loop_
_entity_poly.entity_id
_entity_poly.type
_entity_poly.pdbx_seq_one_letter_code
_entity_poly.pdbx_strand_id
1 'polypeptide(L)'
;MTGVQTCALPICREAQALAQVFGDYKVPVTSTKSQTGHEMWMAGASELIYSTLMMKNGFIAGNINFEHPDEDTACLNIIPQTREAHFDMFLSNSFGFGGTNSTLIVKNI
;
A
#
# COMPACT_ATOMS: atom_id res chain seq x y z
N MET A 1 4.32 -2.85 -14.08
CA MET A 1 3.20 -2.71 -13.14
C MET A 1 3.68 -1.98 -11.89
N THR A 2 2.87 -1.09 -11.36
CA THR A 2 3.16 -0.31 -10.16
C THR A 2 2.27 -0.78 -9.03
N GLY A 3 2.82 -0.91 -7.82
CA GLY A 3 2.05 -1.20 -6.62
C GLY A 3 2.10 -0.04 -5.64
N VAL A 4 1.17 0.00 -4.71
CA VAL A 4 1.14 0.99 -3.63
C VAL A 4 1.16 0.28 -2.28
N GLN A 5 2.14 0.63 -1.47
CA GLN A 5 2.22 0.24 -0.06
C GLN A 5 1.85 1.45 0.79
N THR A 6 0.96 1.27 1.74
CA THR A 6 0.45 2.39 2.52
C THR A 6 0.64 2.20 4.01
N CYS A 7 0.87 3.30 4.69
CA CYS A 7 1.18 3.41 6.11
C CYS A 7 0.20 4.35 6.84
N ALA A 8 -1.02 4.51 6.34
CA ALA A 8 -1.92 5.56 6.84
C ALA A 8 -3.03 5.08 7.76
N LEU A 9 -3.37 5.97 8.64
CA LEU A 9 -4.63 6.09 9.34
C LEU A 9 -4.97 7.58 9.36
N PRO A 10 -6.15 8.05 8.94
CA PRO A 10 -7.35 7.30 8.59
C PRO A 10 -7.39 6.85 7.12
N ILE A 11 -7.88 5.65 6.92
CA ILE A 11 -7.97 4.97 5.62
C ILE A 11 -8.80 5.76 4.60
N CYS A 12 -9.90 6.37 5.02
CA CYS A 12 -10.81 7.06 4.11
C CYS A 12 -10.15 8.21 3.34
N ARG A 13 -9.35 9.02 4.02
CA ARG A 13 -8.65 10.15 3.37
C ARG A 13 -7.61 9.66 2.37
N GLU A 14 -6.90 8.61 2.72
CA GLU A 14 -5.93 8.02 1.82
C GLU A 14 -6.59 7.36 0.62
N ALA A 15 -7.71 6.66 0.82
CA ALA A 15 -8.47 6.08 -0.28
C ALA A 15 -8.92 7.15 -1.27
N GLN A 16 -9.40 8.28 -0.78
CA GLN A 16 -9.78 9.42 -1.62
C GLN A 16 -8.59 9.97 -2.41
N ALA A 17 -7.43 10.11 -1.76
CA ALA A 17 -6.22 10.59 -2.42
C ALA A 17 -5.75 9.62 -3.50
N LEU A 18 -5.75 8.33 -3.24
CA LEU A 18 -5.37 7.31 -4.21
C LEU A 18 -6.33 7.30 -5.40
N ALA A 19 -7.64 7.40 -5.15
CA ALA A 19 -8.63 7.46 -6.20
C ALA A 19 -8.46 8.70 -7.08
N GLN A 20 -8.11 9.83 -6.47
CA GLN A 20 -7.87 11.07 -7.20
C GLN A 20 -6.63 10.99 -8.09
N VAL A 21 -5.55 10.39 -7.60
CA VAL A 21 -4.28 10.30 -8.33
C VAL A 21 -4.34 9.24 -9.43
N PHE A 22 -4.86 8.06 -9.13
CA PHE A 22 -4.84 6.93 -10.07
C PHE A 22 -6.12 6.80 -10.89
N GLY A 23 -7.25 7.38 -10.44
CA GLY A 23 -8.52 7.36 -11.17
C GLY A 23 -8.97 5.93 -11.47
N ASP A 24 -9.20 5.65 -12.76
CA ASP A 24 -9.61 4.34 -13.24
C ASP A 24 -8.46 3.32 -13.35
N TYR A 25 -7.24 3.74 -13.05
CA TYR A 25 -6.07 2.89 -13.08
C TYR A 25 -6.09 1.99 -11.86
N LYS A 26 -6.45 0.74 -12.01
CA LYS A 26 -6.62 -0.22 -10.91
C LYS A 26 -5.26 -0.71 -10.38
N VAL A 27 -4.49 0.21 -9.81
CA VAL A 27 -3.20 -0.09 -9.18
C VAL A 27 -3.43 -0.98 -7.95
N PRO A 28 -2.73 -2.11 -7.82
CA PRO A 28 -2.84 -2.93 -6.61
C PRO A 28 -2.41 -2.15 -5.37
N VAL A 29 -3.24 -2.17 -4.33
CA VAL A 29 -3.01 -1.47 -3.07
C VAL A 29 -2.95 -2.48 -1.94
N THR A 30 -1.93 -2.39 -1.12
CA THR A 30 -1.78 -3.26 0.05
C THR A 30 -1.17 -2.51 1.23
N SER A 31 -1.38 -3.05 2.42
CA SER A 31 -0.70 -2.61 3.64
C SER A 31 -0.28 -3.84 4.44
N THR A 32 0.98 -3.93 4.78
CA THR A 32 1.49 -5.03 5.61
C THR A 32 1.10 -4.89 7.07
N LYS A 33 0.54 -3.76 7.49
CA LYS A 33 0.10 -3.54 8.87
C LYS A 33 -0.94 -4.53 9.34
N SER A 34 -1.75 -5.06 8.43
CA SER A 34 -2.72 -6.09 8.79
C SER A 34 -2.04 -7.39 9.29
N GLN A 35 -0.81 -7.63 8.88
CA GLN A 35 -0.02 -8.81 9.27
C GLN A 35 0.98 -8.53 10.38
N THR A 36 1.63 -7.36 10.35
CA THR A 36 2.73 -7.02 11.26
C THR A 36 2.33 -6.07 12.39
N GLY A 37 1.19 -5.40 12.26
CA GLY A 37 0.81 -4.31 13.15
C GLY A 37 1.54 -3.01 12.81
N HIS A 38 1.26 -1.98 13.57
CA HIS A 38 1.91 -0.67 13.41
C HIS A 38 3.25 -0.65 14.14
N GLU A 39 4.34 -0.62 13.40
CA GLU A 39 5.70 -0.67 13.95
C GLU A 39 6.24 0.70 14.40
N MET A 40 5.35 1.66 14.60
CA MET A 40 5.66 2.99 15.15
C MET A 40 6.78 3.71 14.37
N TRP A 41 7.87 4.04 15.05
CA TRP A 41 8.97 4.84 14.49
C TRP A 41 9.65 4.22 13.29
N MET A 42 9.59 2.91 13.15
CA MET A 42 10.25 2.21 12.05
C MET A 42 9.29 1.72 10.96
N ALA A 43 8.00 2.03 11.07
CA ALA A 43 6.99 1.51 10.15
C ALA A 43 7.30 1.80 8.68
N GLY A 44 7.69 3.03 8.36
CA GLY A 44 8.04 3.40 7.00
C GLY A 44 9.22 2.62 6.43
N ALA A 45 10.27 2.45 7.23
CA ALA A 45 11.46 1.69 6.83
C ALA A 45 11.14 0.20 6.65
N SER A 46 10.39 -0.39 7.59
CA SER A 46 9.98 -1.79 7.50
C SER A 46 9.11 -2.05 6.28
N GLU A 47 8.15 -1.18 6.01
CA GLU A 47 7.27 -1.30 4.85
C GLU A 47 8.03 -1.18 3.53
N LEU A 48 9.04 -0.31 3.47
CA LEU A 48 9.92 -0.19 2.32
C LEU A 48 10.67 -1.50 2.06
N ILE A 49 11.20 -2.12 3.12
CA ILE A 49 11.90 -3.40 3.03
C ILE A 49 10.95 -4.51 2.57
N TYR A 50 9.76 -4.61 3.18
CA TYR A 50 8.77 -5.61 2.81
C TYR A 50 8.35 -5.47 1.34
N SER A 51 8.12 -4.24 0.89
CA SER A 51 7.73 -3.97 -0.49
C SER A 51 8.84 -4.32 -1.47
N THR A 52 10.10 -4.06 -1.11
CA THR A 52 11.25 -4.43 -1.91
C THR A 52 11.36 -5.96 -2.02
N LEU A 53 11.14 -6.67 -0.93
CA LEU A 53 11.14 -8.13 -0.93
C LEU A 53 10.00 -8.70 -1.79
N MET A 54 8.81 -8.11 -1.70
CA MET A 54 7.70 -8.50 -2.56
C MET A 54 8.03 -8.29 -4.03
N MET A 55 8.62 -7.16 -4.38
CA MET A 55 9.02 -6.87 -5.75
C MET A 55 10.06 -7.87 -6.26
N LYS A 56 11.06 -8.21 -5.44
CA LYS A 56 12.12 -9.15 -5.82
C LYS A 56 11.64 -10.59 -5.91
N ASN A 57 10.64 -10.97 -5.13
CA ASN A 57 10.15 -12.34 -5.07
C ASN A 57 8.85 -12.57 -5.87
N GLY A 58 8.31 -11.52 -6.48
CA GLY A 58 7.19 -11.62 -7.40
C GLY A 58 5.85 -11.92 -6.74
N PHE A 59 5.56 -11.27 -5.62
CA PHE A 59 4.26 -11.40 -4.98
C PHE A 59 3.78 -10.09 -4.36
N ILE A 60 2.47 -10.01 -4.07
CA ILE A 60 1.87 -8.93 -3.30
C ILE A 60 1.17 -9.54 -2.09
N ALA A 61 1.56 -9.11 -0.90
CA ALA A 61 0.94 -9.57 0.35
C ALA A 61 -0.48 -9.05 0.46
N GLY A 62 -1.39 -9.91 0.89
CA GLY A 62 -2.79 -9.56 1.08
C GLY A 62 -3.04 -8.80 2.37
N ASN A 63 -4.17 -8.10 2.41
CA ASN A 63 -4.67 -7.43 3.61
C ASN A 63 -5.55 -8.42 4.38
N ILE A 64 -5.08 -8.85 5.55
CA ILE A 64 -5.81 -9.79 6.39
C ILE A 64 -7.09 -9.13 6.89
N ASN A 65 -8.19 -9.87 6.91
CA ASN A 65 -9.52 -9.42 7.38
C ASN A 65 -10.16 -8.34 6.50
N PHE A 66 -9.70 -8.12 5.28
CA PHE A 66 -10.38 -7.27 4.34
C PHE A 66 -11.47 -8.07 3.62
N GLU A 67 -12.68 -8.04 4.17
CA GLU A 67 -13.81 -8.83 3.68
C GLU A 67 -14.90 -7.97 3.03
N HIS A 68 -15.15 -6.78 3.55
CA HIS A 68 -16.23 -5.90 3.12
C HIS A 68 -15.71 -4.49 2.82
N PRO A 69 -15.43 -4.16 1.54
CA PRO A 69 -15.02 -2.80 1.19
C PRO A 69 -16.19 -1.82 1.39
N ASP A 70 -15.89 -0.65 1.94
CA ASP A 70 -16.85 0.44 2.03
C ASP A 70 -16.84 1.29 0.75
N GLU A 71 -17.65 2.37 0.71
CA GLU A 71 -17.77 3.22 -0.46
C GLU A 71 -16.42 3.88 -0.84
N ASP A 72 -15.62 4.25 0.15
CA ASP A 72 -14.33 4.92 -0.10
C ASP A 72 -13.28 3.97 -0.66
N THR A 73 -13.32 2.69 -0.27
CA THR A 73 -12.32 1.69 -0.69
C THR A 73 -12.77 0.86 -1.88
N ALA A 74 -14.05 0.83 -2.20
CA ALA A 74 -14.60 0.00 -3.27
C ALA A 74 -14.04 0.35 -4.66
N CYS A 75 -13.63 1.59 -4.88
CA CYS A 75 -13.04 2.04 -6.14
C CYS A 75 -11.55 1.69 -6.27
N LEU A 76 -10.92 1.18 -5.21
CA LEU A 76 -9.52 0.80 -5.18
C LEU A 76 -9.36 -0.71 -5.39
N ASN A 77 -8.22 -1.10 -5.95
CA ASN A 77 -7.86 -2.51 -6.08
C ASN A 77 -7.07 -2.96 -4.83
N ILE A 78 -7.75 -3.05 -3.70
CA ILE A 78 -7.16 -3.54 -2.45
C ILE A 78 -7.05 -5.05 -2.53
N ILE A 79 -5.87 -5.58 -2.24
CA ILE A 79 -5.56 -6.99 -2.37
C ILE A 79 -5.99 -7.73 -1.09
N PRO A 80 -7.04 -8.58 -1.14
CA PRO A 80 -7.51 -9.29 0.05
C PRO A 80 -6.66 -10.50 0.42
N GLN A 81 -5.99 -11.11 -0.54
CA GLN A 81 -5.18 -12.31 -0.33
C GLN A 81 -3.85 -12.15 -1.03
N THR A 82 -2.80 -12.75 -0.44
CA THR A 82 -1.48 -12.80 -1.07
C THR A 82 -1.57 -13.51 -2.42
N ARG A 83 -0.99 -12.89 -3.44
CA ARG A 83 -1.00 -13.44 -4.81
C ARG A 83 0.34 -13.21 -5.49
N GLU A 84 0.64 -14.03 -6.49
CA GLU A 84 1.77 -13.79 -7.38
C GLU A 84 1.52 -12.56 -8.22
N ALA A 85 2.54 -11.71 -8.33
CA ALA A 85 2.50 -10.53 -9.18
C ALA A 85 3.92 -10.09 -9.49
N HIS A 86 4.16 -9.71 -10.74
CA HIS A 86 5.45 -9.16 -11.16
C HIS A 86 5.29 -7.67 -11.38
N PHE A 87 6.06 -6.89 -10.64
CA PHE A 87 6.07 -5.44 -10.78
C PHE A 87 7.49 -4.91 -10.63
N ASP A 88 7.77 -3.83 -11.35
CA ASP A 88 9.10 -3.21 -11.39
C ASP A 88 9.21 -1.98 -10.51
N MET A 89 8.09 -1.48 -10.05
CA MET A 89 8.04 -0.22 -9.33
C MET A 89 6.91 -0.26 -8.29
N PHE A 90 7.17 0.33 -7.14
CA PHE A 90 6.13 0.54 -6.14
C PHE A 90 6.23 1.94 -5.54
N LEU A 91 5.12 2.39 -4.99
CA LEU A 91 5.00 3.65 -4.29
C LEU A 91 4.68 3.36 -2.83
N SER A 92 5.42 3.95 -1.92
CA SER A 92 5.20 3.83 -0.48
C SER A 92 4.82 5.18 0.08
N ASN A 93 3.62 5.25 0.66
CA ASN A 93 3.10 6.44 1.31
C ASN A 93 3.18 6.32 2.82
N SER A 94 3.61 7.39 3.47
CA SER A 94 3.63 7.49 4.93
C SER A 94 3.03 8.82 5.36
N PHE A 95 2.08 8.75 6.28
CA PHE A 95 1.41 9.93 6.81
C PHE A 95 1.62 9.99 8.32
N GLY A 96 2.20 11.08 8.79
CA GLY A 96 2.43 11.31 10.21
C GLY A 96 1.37 12.22 10.84
N PHE A 97 1.18 12.09 12.15
CA PHE A 97 0.37 13.03 12.90
C PHE A 97 0.96 14.44 12.80
N GLY A 98 0.09 15.43 12.65
CA GLY A 98 0.52 16.81 12.47
C GLY A 98 0.65 17.25 11.01
N GLY A 99 0.31 16.35 10.06
CA GLY A 99 0.23 16.69 8.65
C GLY A 99 1.52 16.45 7.86
N THR A 100 2.50 15.75 8.42
CA THR A 100 3.70 15.36 7.68
C THR A 100 3.38 14.18 6.76
N ASN A 101 3.56 14.37 5.46
CA ASN A 101 3.29 13.36 4.45
C ASN A 101 4.57 13.08 3.67
N SER A 102 4.81 11.81 3.37
CA SER A 102 6.00 11.38 2.63
C SER A 102 5.63 10.29 1.65
N THR A 103 6.16 10.37 0.45
CA THR A 103 5.97 9.37 -0.59
C THR A 103 7.31 9.01 -1.20
N LEU A 104 7.59 7.72 -1.28
CA LEU A 104 8.76 7.18 -1.96
C LEU A 104 8.32 6.34 -3.14
N ILE A 105 8.98 6.52 -4.27
CA ILE A 105 8.81 5.67 -5.43
C ILE A 105 10.10 4.89 -5.63
N VAL A 106 9.99 3.57 -5.66
CA VAL A 106 11.13 2.67 -5.82
C VAL A 106 10.96 1.89 -7.11
N LYS A 107 11.98 1.90 -7.92
CA LYS A 107 12.01 1.18 -9.20
C LYS A 107 13.18 0.19 -9.22
N ASN A 108 12.91 -0.99 -9.73
CA ASN A 108 13.95 -1.98 -10.00
C ASN A 108 14.72 -1.57 -11.26
N ILE A 109 16.02 -1.58 -11.18
CA ILE A 109 16.89 -1.20 -12.30
C ILE A 109 17.35 -2.45 -13.06
#